data_b813279d0c911e0a54e35d38ce39d01d
#
_entry.id   b813279d0c911e0a54e35d38ce39d01d
#
_cell.length_a   1.000
_cell.length_b   1.000
_cell.length_c   1.000
_cell.angle_alpha   90.00
_cell.angle_beta   90.00
_cell.angle_gamma   90.00
#
_symmetry.space_group_name_H-M   'P 1'
#
loop_
_entity.id
_entity.type
_entity.pdbx_description
1 polymer ?
#
loop_
_entity_poly.entity_id
_entity_poly.type
_entity_poly.pdbx_seq_one_letter_code
_entity_poly.pdbx_strand_id
1 'polypeptide(L)'
;VILEYNLQFFADGPGGEKTEPATHKKLSDARDRGQVAKSREIANGFGLLALFLLIKLWVGNLGGQFLQLFSDTYNKIPDIVTFWNGNLPENDMRLLFRGTIIETIIILAPMFIVAFVVAFVCEVSQVKWKIAKKAMEPKLSKINPISGFKRIFSANSLVELIKSIAKLFLIGYVVYGYIKDKWQLLYV
;
A
#
# COMPACT_ATOMS: atom_id res chain seq x y z
N VAL A 1 17.41 -46.05 40.72
CA VAL A 1 16.19 -45.94 39.88
C VAL A 1 16.35 -44.64 39.10
N ILE A 2 16.74 -44.78 37.82
CA ILE A 2 16.82 -43.62 36.92
C ILE A 2 15.42 -43.43 36.35
N LEU A 3 14.74 -42.37 36.75
CA LEU A 3 13.50 -41.95 36.14
C LEU A 3 13.82 -41.36 34.76
N GLU A 4 13.61 -42.16 33.72
CA GLU A 4 13.59 -41.64 32.35
C GLU A 4 12.37 -40.77 32.19
N TYR A 5 12.56 -39.45 32.26
CA TYR A 5 11.53 -38.46 31.87
C TYR A 5 11.39 -38.46 30.37
N ASN A 6 10.34 -39.08 29.87
CA ASN A 6 9.98 -39.03 28.45
C ASN A 6 9.37 -37.64 28.13
N LEU A 7 10.21 -36.70 27.77
CA LEU A 7 9.82 -35.30 27.39
C LEU A 7 9.00 -35.23 26.10
N GLN A 8 8.76 -36.34 25.41
CA GLN A 8 7.89 -36.36 24.22
C GLN A 8 6.41 -36.34 24.54
N PHE A 9 6.01 -36.61 25.78
CA PHE A 9 4.58 -36.66 26.16
C PHE A 9 3.84 -35.31 26.08
N PHE A 10 4.55 -34.19 25.99
CA PHE A 10 3.97 -32.85 25.93
C PHE A 10 3.94 -32.24 24.54
N ALA A 11 4.41 -32.94 23.50
CA ALA A 11 4.57 -32.33 22.17
C ALA A 11 3.43 -32.63 21.17
N ASP A 12 2.71 -33.77 21.32
CA ASP A 12 1.77 -34.25 20.29
C ASP A 12 0.50 -34.95 20.82
N GLY A 13 -0.04 -34.53 21.94
CA GLY A 13 -1.34 -35.05 22.44
C GLY A 13 -2.53 -34.23 21.89
N PRO A 14 -3.69 -34.88 21.60
CA PRO A 14 -4.89 -34.19 21.11
C PRO A 14 -5.61 -33.42 22.21
N GLY A 15 -4.93 -32.52 22.90
CA GLY A 15 -5.57 -31.76 24.00
C GLY A 15 -4.68 -30.80 24.78
N GLY A 16 -3.42 -30.63 24.43
CA GLY A 16 -2.54 -29.70 25.12
C GLY A 16 -2.53 -28.33 24.41
N GLU A 17 -3.23 -27.34 24.95
CA GLU A 17 -2.95 -25.95 24.60
C GLU A 17 -1.47 -25.66 24.87
N LYS A 18 -0.78 -25.17 23.84
CA LYS A 18 0.61 -24.73 23.99
C LYS A 18 0.64 -23.49 24.87
N THR A 19 0.77 -23.67 26.17
CA THR A 19 0.73 -22.59 27.18
C THR A 19 2.06 -21.85 27.31
N GLU A 20 3.17 -22.44 26.80
CA GLU A 20 4.48 -21.81 26.92
C GLU A 20 4.82 -20.93 25.70
N PRO A 21 5.42 -19.73 25.93
CA PRO A 21 5.86 -18.86 24.86
C PRO A 21 6.99 -19.53 24.06
N ALA A 22 7.02 -19.26 22.75
CA ALA A 22 8.03 -19.81 21.87
C ALA A 22 9.44 -19.35 22.27
N THR A 23 10.41 -20.27 22.29
CA THR A 23 11.81 -19.96 22.61
C THR A 23 12.40 -18.93 21.63
N HIS A 24 13.38 -18.14 22.08
CA HIS A 24 14.07 -17.14 21.25
C HIS A 24 14.65 -17.75 19.95
N LYS A 25 15.18 -18.96 20.01
CA LYS A 25 15.69 -19.69 18.83
C LYS A 25 14.58 -19.97 17.82
N LYS A 26 13.43 -20.44 18.26
CA LYS A 26 12.27 -20.74 17.40
C LYS A 26 11.73 -19.46 16.74
N LEU A 27 11.70 -18.35 17.48
CA LEU A 27 11.30 -17.04 16.93
C LEU A 27 12.32 -16.53 15.90
N SER A 28 13.63 -16.72 16.14
CA SER A 28 14.67 -16.35 15.17
C SER A 28 14.56 -17.19 13.90
N ASP A 29 14.40 -18.50 14.02
CA ASP A 29 14.25 -19.41 12.88
C ASP A 29 12.98 -19.11 12.05
N ALA A 30 11.88 -18.75 12.71
CA ALA A 30 10.67 -18.31 12.03
C ALA A 30 10.90 -17.02 11.22
N ARG A 31 11.61 -16.04 11.81
CA ARG A 31 11.99 -14.80 11.10
C ARG A 31 12.92 -15.06 9.92
N ASP A 32 13.87 -15.99 10.03
CA ASP A 32 14.78 -16.36 8.94
C ASP A 32 14.03 -17.03 7.77
N ARG A 33 12.88 -17.64 8.06
CA ARG A 33 11.94 -18.17 7.04
C ARG A 33 10.98 -17.10 6.50
N GLY A 34 11.06 -15.85 6.96
CA GLY A 34 10.16 -14.76 6.56
C GLY A 34 8.79 -14.81 7.24
N GLN A 35 8.63 -15.61 8.30
CA GLN A 35 7.41 -15.71 9.08
C GLN A 35 7.46 -14.63 10.18
N VAL A 36 6.91 -13.47 9.89
CA VAL A 36 6.82 -12.34 10.82
C VAL A 36 5.37 -11.97 11.05
N ALA A 37 5.04 -11.61 12.28
CA ALA A 37 3.74 -11.03 12.60
C ALA A 37 3.68 -9.61 12.02
N LYS A 38 2.85 -9.42 11.00
CA LYS A 38 2.69 -8.15 10.30
C LYS A 38 1.21 -7.91 10.04
N SER A 39 0.73 -6.74 10.38
CA SER A 39 -0.63 -6.29 10.08
C SER A 39 -0.62 -5.37 8.87
N ARG A 40 -1.21 -5.81 7.77
CA ARG A 40 -1.42 -4.97 6.58
C ARG A 40 -2.36 -3.81 6.87
N GLU A 41 -3.31 -4.01 7.76
CA GLU A 41 -4.31 -3.01 8.15
C GLU A 41 -3.67 -1.79 8.81
N ILE A 42 -2.68 -2.02 9.68
CA ILE A 42 -1.94 -0.94 10.34
C ILE A 42 -1.17 -0.14 9.30
N ALA A 43 -0.43 -0.79 8.40
CA ALA A 43 0.32 -0.11 7.35
C ALA A 43 -0.60 0.71 6.44
N ASN A 44 -1.73 0.15 6.02
CA ASN A 44 -2.71 0.84 5.18
C ASN A 44 -3.37 2.02 5.92
N GLY A 45 -3.71 1.85 7.20
CA GLY A 45 -4.29 2.90 8.03
C GLY A 45 -3.36 4.09 8.20
N PHE A 46 -2.11 3.85 8.56
CA PHE A 46 -1.09 4.91 8.65
C PHE A 46 -0.80 5.56 7.29
N GLY A 47 -0.76 4.76 6.21
CA GLY A 47 -0.59 5.26 4.86
C GLY A 47 -1.70 6.23 4.45
N LEU A 48 -2.95 5.85 4.67
CA LEU A 48 -4.11 6.71 4.39
C LEU A 48 -4.09 7.98 5.24
N LEU A 49 -3.82 7.86 6.54
CA LEU A 49 -3.76 9.00 7.45
C LEU A 49 -2.68 9.99 7.02
N ALA A 50 -1.49 9.49 6.68
CA ALA A 50 -0.39 10.33 6.19
C ALA A 50 -0.75 11.01 4.87
N LEU A 51 -1.41 10.30 3.95
CA LEU A 51 -1.86 10.86 2.68
C LEU A 51 -2.88 11.98 2.88
N PHE A 52 -3.88 11.78 3.74
CA PHE A 52 -4.88 12.81 4.04
C PHE A 52 -4.27 14.02 4.74
N LEU A 53 -3.34 13.83 5.66
CA LEU A 53 -2.61 14.91 6.29
C LEU A 53 -1.79 15.71 5.28
N LEU A 54 -1.11 15.02 4.38
CA LEU A 54 -0.34 15.65 3.31
C LEU A 54 -1.24 16.47 2.39
N ILE A 55 -2.36 15.92 1.93
CA ILE A 55 -3.33 16.64 1.12
C ILE A 55 -3.83 17.87 1.87
N LYS A 56 -4.24 17.71 3.13
CA LYS A 56 -4.74 18.85 3.94
C LYS A 56 -3.73 19.98 4.05
N LEU A 57 -2.45 19.66 4.22
CA LEU A 57 -1.39 20.66 4.41
C LEU A 57 -0.89 21.25 3.09
N TRP A 58 -1.00 20.51 1.99
CA TRP A 58 -0.32 20.81 0.72
C TRP A 58 -1.27 21.12 -0.43
N VAL A 59 -2.59 20.90 -0.27
CA VAL A 59 -3.57 21.04 -1.36
C VAL A 59 -3.55 22.42 -2.02
N GLY A 60 -3.38 23.49 -1.23
CA GLY A 60 -3.29 24.85 -1.77
C GLY A 60 -2.07 25.05 -2.67
N ASN A 61 -0.92 24.55 -2.24
CA ASN A 61 0.32 24.63 -3.02
C ASN A 61 0.26 23.76 -4.28
N LEU A 62 -0.24 22.52 -4.16
CA LEU A 62 -0.46 21.64 -5.31
C LEU A 62 -1.42 22.26 -6.31
N GLY A 63 -2.56 22.77 -5.84
CA GLY A 63 -3.54 23.45 -6.70
C GLY A 63 -2.94 24.63 -7.42
N GLY A 64 -2.17 25.46 -6.73
CA GLY A 64 -1.46 26.61 -7.33
C GLY A 64 -0.48 26.19 -8.42
N GLN A 65 0.34 25.16 -8.15
CA GLN A 65 1.31 24.65 -9.14
C GLN A 65 0.62 24.03 -10.36
N PHE A 66 -0.47 23.29 -10.17
CA PHE A 66 -1.26 22.77 -11.30
C PHE A 66 -1.92 23.85 -12.12
N LEU A 67 -2.48 24.88 -11.47
CA LEU A 67 -3.06 26.01 -12.18
C LEU A 67 -2.00 26.79 -12.96
N GLN A 68 -0.81 26.96 -12.41
CA GLN A 68 0.32 27.57 -13.08
C GLN A 68 0.76 26.73 -14.29
N LEU A 69 0.96 25.43 -14.12
CA LEU A 69 1.30 24.51 -15.22
C LEU A 69 0.26 24.56 -16.34
N PHE A 70 -1.02 24.58 -15.98
CA PHE A 70 -2.12 24.73 -16.94
C PHE A 70 -2.05 26.06 -17.68
N SER A 71 -1.88 27.18 -16.94
CA SER A 71 -1.76 28.50 -17.52
C SER A 71 -0.56 28.63 -18.47
N ASP A 72 0.60 28.12 -18.05
CA ASP A 72 1.82 28.15 -18.84
C ASP A 72 1.70 27.32 -20.13
N THR A 73 1.03 26.18 -20.04
CA THR A 73 0.76 25.32 -21.20
C THR A 73 -0.27 25.97 -22.13
N TYR A 74 -1.33 26.56 -21.58
CA TYR A 74 -2.37 27.24 -22.34
C TYR A 74 -1.84 28.48 -23.06
N ASN A 75 -1.01 29.29 -22.41
CA ASN A 75 -0.41 30.48 -22.97
C ASN A 75 0.57 30.21 -24.10
N LYS A 76 1.05 28.99 -24.27
CA LYS A 76 1.87 28.56 -25.43
C LYS A 76 1.03 28.31 -26.70
N ILE A 77 -0.28 28.15 -26.58
CA ILE A 77 -1.16 27.83 -27.72
C ILE A 77 -1.13 28.96 -28.81
N PRO A 78 -1.25 30.23 -28.45
CA PRO A 78 -1.17 31.31 -29.46
C PRO A 78 0.15 31.30 -30.23
N ASP A 79 1.27 31.07 -29.53
CA ASP A 79 2.58 31.02 -30.16
C ASP A 79 2.68 29.86 -31.16
N ILE A 80 2.12 28.70 -30.79
CA ILE A 80 2.05 27.53 -31.64
C ILE A 80 1.24 27.81 -32.92
N VAL A 81 0.09 28.47 -32.78
CA VAL A 81 -0.79 28.79 -33.91
C VAL A 81 -0.16 29.83 -34.85
N THR A 82 0.46 30.87 -34.28
CA THR A 82 1.06 31.96 -35.10
C THR A 82 2.39 31.54 -35.74
N PHE A 83 3.25 30.86 -35.01
CA PHE A 83 4.58 30.46 -35.49
C PHE A 83 4.55 29.34 -36.49
N TRP A 84 3.60 28.39 -36.34
CA TRP A 84 3.58 27.15 -37.13
C TRP A 84 2.38 27.06 -38.10
N ASN A 85 1.59 28.11 -38.26
CA ASN A 85 0.35 28.11 -39.07
C ASN A 85 -0.57 26.91 -38.76
N GLY A 86 -0.64 26.50 -37.50
CA GLY A 86 -1.40 25.33 -37.06
C GLY A 86 -0.74 23.95 -37.26
N ASN A 87 0.43 23.90 -37.88
CA ASN A 87 1.17 22.66 -38.12
C ASN A 87 2.39 22.56 -37.21
N LEU A 88 2.18 22.03 -35.97
CA LEU A 88 3.27 21.84 -35.02
C LEU A 88 4.21 20.71 -35.48
N PRO A 89 5.53 20.96 -35.64
CA PRO A 89 6.49 19.90 -35.95
C PRO A 89 6.48 18.84 -34.85
N GLU A 90 6.64 17.56 -35.25
CA GLU A 90 6.60 16.42 -34.33
C GLU A 90 7.60 16.55 -33.15
N ASN A 91 8.78 17.09 -33.41
CA ASN A 91 9.81 17.28 -32.40
C ASN A 91 9.41 18.29 -31.35
N ASP A 92 8.79 19.42 -31.74
CA ASP A 92 8.35 20.45 -30.81
C ASP A 92 7.14 20.00 -29.99
N MET A 93 6.24 19.25 -30.61
CA MET A 93 5.15 18.56 -29.89
C MET A 93 5.69 17.60 -28.84
N ARG A 94 6.69 16.78 -29.19
CA ARG A 94 7.35 15.87 -28.27
C ARG A 94 8.02 16.60 -27.11
N LEU A 95 8.68 17.72 -27.36
CA LEU A 95 9.32 18.53 -26.32
C LEU A 95 8.30 19.16 -25.37
N LEU A 96 7.18 19.66 -25.88
CA LEU A 96 6.08 20.20 -25.09
C LEU A 96 5.49 19.12 -24.16
N PHE A 97 5.15 17.95 -24.70
CA PHE A 97 4.62 16.85 -23.90
C PHE A 97 5.62 16.38 -22.84
N ARG A 98 6.88 16.23 -23.23
CA ARG A 98 7.95 15.85 -22.30
C ARG A 98 8.09 16.87 -21.15
N GLY A 99 8.08 18.15 -21.46
CA GLY A 99 8.16 19.23 -20.46
C GLY A 99 6.99 19.13 -19.49
N THR A 100 5.77 19.12 -19.99
CA THR A 100 4.55 19.05 -19.17
C THR A 100 4.51 17.78 -18.30
N ILE A 101 4.93 16.63 -18.82
CA ILE A 101 5.01 15.38 -18.06
C ILE A 101 6.03 15.49 -16.92
N ILE A 102 7.23 16.01 -17.22
CA ILE A 102 8.29 16.18 -16.20
C ILE A 102 7.81 17.14 -15.09
N GLU A 103 7.24 18.28 -15.43
CA GLU A 103 6.71 19.23 -14.46
C GLU A 103 5.59 18.60 -13.62
N THR A 104 4.68 17.85 -14.23
CA THR A 104 3.65 17.09 -13.51
C THR A 104 4.26 16.11 -12.51
N ILE A 105 5.29 15.37 -12.91
CA ILE A 105 6.00 14.43 -12.02
C ILE A 105 6.65 15.19 -10.86
N ILE A 106 7.28 16.34 -11.12
CA ILE A 106 7.92 17.17 -10.07
C ILE A 106 6.87 17.69 -9.07
N ILE A 107 5.71 18.15 -9.56
CA ILE A 107 4.61 18.61 -8.70
C ILE A 107 4.10 17.48 -7.81
N LEU A 108 4.00 16.26 -8.33
CA LEU A 108 3.52 15.09 -7.59
C LEU A 108 4.60 14.40 -6.75
N ALA A 109 5.88 14.64 -7.03
CA ALA A 109 7.01 13.98 -6.37
C ALA A 109 6.95 14.03 -4.83
N PRO A 110 6.62 15.14 -4.16
CA PRO A 110 6.50 15.20 -2.71
C PRO A 110 5.49 14.20 -2.16
N MET A 111 4.36 14.00 -2.85
CA MET A 111 3.33 13.05 -2.43
C MET A 111 3.83 11.61 -2.50
N PHE A 112 4.50 11.25 -3.60
CA PHE A 112 5.10 9.93 -3.76
C PHE A 112 6.21 9.66 -2.76
N ILE A 113 7.06 10.66 -2.49
CA ILE A 113 8.15 10.54 -1.50
C ILE A 113 7.58 10.29 -0.10
N VAL A 114 6.59 11.08 0.33
CA VAL A 114 5.96 10.89 1.65
C VAL A 114 5.25 9.55 1.74
N ALA A 115 4.49 9.16 0.71
CA ALA A 115 3.82 7.86 0.68
C ALA A 115 4.84 6.71 0.78
N PHE A 116 5.94 6.79 0.04
CA PHE A 116 7.02 5.81 0.09
C PHE A 116 7.67 5.74 1.48
N VAL A 117 8.04 6.89 2.06
CA VAL A 117 8.67 6.95 3.38
C VAL A 117 7.75 6.38 4.46
N VAL A 118 6.47 6.75 4.46
CA VAL A 118 5.51 6.23 5.44
C VAL A 118 5.32 4.73 5.28
N ALA A 119 5.13 4.25 4.06
CA ALA A 119 5.01 2.81 3.80
C ALA A 119 6.27 2.06 4.26
N PHE A 120 7.44 2.56 3.93
CA PHE A 120 8.72 1.97 4.31
C PHE A 120 8.90 1.93 5.83
N VAL A 121 8.65 3.03 6.52
CA VAL A 121 8.75 3.11 7.99
C VAL A 121 7.76 2.17 8.66
N CYS A 122 6.51 2.13 8.20
CA CYS A 122 5.49 1.22 8.73
C CYS A 122 5.88 -0.26 8.54
N GLU A 123 6.43 -0.62 7.40
CA GLU A 123 6.87 -1.99 7.13
C GLU A 123 8.08 -2.37 8.00
N VAL A 124 9.10 -1.50 8.05
CA VAL A 124 10.32 -1.74 8.83
C VAL A 124 10.04 -1.82 10.33
N SER A 125 9.17 -0.95 10.85
CA SER A 125 8.79 -0.94 12.27
C SER A 125 8.11 -2.24 12.70
N GLN A 126 7.27 -2.83 11.84
CA GLN A 126 6.58 -4.09 12.13
C GLN A 126 7.50 -5.30 12.02
N VAL A 127 8.34 -5.36 10.99
CA VAL A 127 9.14 -6.55 10.67
C VAL A 127 10.46 -6.58 11.44
N LYS A 128 10.94 -5.43 11.97
CA LYS A 128 12.29 -5.25 12.54
C LYS A 128 13.33 -5.68 11.51
N TRP A 129 13.99 -4.77 10.87
CA TRP A 129 14.96 -4.95 9.78
C TRP A 129 15.76 -6.26 9.85
N LYS A 130 15.30 -7.30 9.14
CA LYS A 130 16.01 -8.57 8.99
C LYS A 130 15.75 -9.16 7.60
N ILE A 131 16.81 -9.37 6.84
CA ILE A 131 16.71 -9.98 5.52
C ILE A 131 16.53 -11.48 5.69
N ALA A 132 15.36 -12.01 5.38
CA ALA A 132 15.03 -13.42 5.45
C ALA A 132 15.57 -14.15 4.21
N LYS A 133 16.86 -14.50 4.21
CA LYS A 133 17.52 -15.18 3.07
C LYS A 133 16.80 -16.45 2.62
N LYS A 134 16.32 -17.27 3.58
CA LYS A 134 15.57 -18.51 3.29
C LYS A 134 14.20 -18.29 2.64
N ALA A 135 13.62 -17.09 2.79
CA ALA A 135 12.35 -16.75 2.14
C ALA A 135 12.53 -16.41 0.66
N MET A 136 13.74 -15.95 0.27
CA MET A 136 14.09 -15.58 -1.11
C MET A 136 14.49 -16.79 -1.96
N GLU A 137 14.71 -17.97 -1.37
CA GLU A 137 15.01 -19.18 -2.12
C GLU A 137 13.84 -19.55 -3.03
N PRO A 138 14.07 -19.77 -4.33
CA PRO A 138 13.02 -20.18 -5.27
C PRO A 138 12.55 -21.59 -4.90
N LYS A 139 11.29 -21.72 -4.52
CA LYS A 139 10.66 -23.03 -4.21
C LYS A 139 9.64 -23.34 -5.30
N LEU A 140 9.93 -24.32 -6.14
CA LEU A 140 9.04 -24.78 -7.21
C LEU A 140 7.65 -25.19 -6.69
N SER A 141 7.57 -25.65 -5.43
CA SER A 141 6.29 -25.97 -4.77
C SER A 141 5.36 -24.76 -4.60
N LYS A 142 5.90 -23.53 -4.61
CA LYS A 142 5.09 -22.31 -4.52
C LYS A 142 4.49 -21.86 -5.87
N ILE A 143 4.96 -22.42 -6.98
CA ILE A 143 4.54 -22.09 -8.34
C ILE A 143 3.41 -23.02 -8.81
N ASN A 144 3.03 -24.02 -8.03
CA ASN A 144 1.96 -24.95 -8.39
C ASN A 144 0.59 -24.22 -8.42
N PRO A 145 -0.06 -24.11 -9.61
CA PRO A 145 -1.32 -23.39 -9.77
C PRO A 145 -2.47 -24.05 -8.99
N ILE A 146 -2.47 -25.37 -8.82
CA ILE A 146 -3.51 -26.11 -8.09
C ILE A 146 -3.51 -25.71 -6.61
N SER A 147 -2.31 -25.58 -6.01
CA SER A 147 -2.18 -25.10 -4.63
C SER A 147 -2.58 -23.62 -4.47
N GLY A 148 -2.37 -22.82 -5.52
CA GLY A 148 -2.83 -21.44 -5.62
C GLY A 148 -4.37 -21.35 -5.59
N PHE A 149 -5.05 -22.13 -6.41
CA PHE A 149 -6.52 -22.19 -6.44
C PHE A 149 -7.10 -22.63 -5.09
N LYS A 150 -6.57 -23.69 -4.49
CA LYS A 150 -7.00 -24.15 -3.16
C LYS A 150 -6.82 -23.09 -2.07
N ARG A 151 -5.81 -22.25 -2.19
CA ARG A 151 -5.56 -21.14 -1.25
C ARG A 151 -6.57 -20.00 -1.42
N ILE A 152 -6.99 -19.69 -2.65
CA ILE A 152 -8.02 -18.68 -2.92
C ILE A 152 -9.36 -19.08 -2.31
N PHE A 153 -9.73 -20.35 -2.40
CA PHE A 153 -10.98 -20.88 -1.83
C PHE A 153 -10.80 -21.44 -0.41
N SER A 154 -9.83 -20.95 0.36
CA SER A 154 -9.63 -21.35 1.74
C SER A 154 -10.57 -20.62 2.69
N ALA A 155 -10.89 -21.22 3.84
CA ALA A 155 -11.68 -20.60 4.89
C ALA A 155 -11.09 -19.24 5.34
N ASN A 156 -9.76 -19.13 5.37
CA ASN A 156 -9.08 -17.88 5.70
C ASN A 156 -9.37 -16.76 4.67
N SER A 157 -9.38 -17.10 3.38
CA SER A 157 -9.71 -16.13 2.32
C SER A 157 -11.18 -15.69 2.40
N LEU A 158 -12.08 -16.59 2.78
CA LEU A 158 -13.48 -16.25 3.00
C LEU A 158 -13.65 -15.27 4.16
N VAL A 159 -12.95 -15.49 5.27
CA VAL A 159 -12.94 -14.58 6.43
C VAL A 159 -12.38 -13.21 6.04
N GLU A 160 -11.30 -13.16 5.24
CA GLU A 160 -10.76 -11.89 4.74
C GLU A 160 -11.74 -11.17 3.83
N LEU A 161 -12.46 -11.89 2.97
CA LEU A 161 -13.52 -11.35 2.12
C LEU A 161 -14.65 -10.71 2.95
N ILE A 162 -15.15 -11.42 3.96
CA ILE A 162 -16.21 -10.90 4.84
C ILE A 162 -15.75 -9.64 5.57
N LYS A 163 -14.52 -9.64 6.11
CA LYS A 163 -13.92 -8.45 6.74
C LYS A 163 -13.83 -7.28 5.79
N SER A 164 -13.44 -7.51 4.52
CA SER A 164 -13.32 -6.47 3.51
C SER A 164 -14.68 -5.89 3.14
N ILE A 165 -15.71 -6.73 2.99
CA ILE A 165 -17.09 -6.31 2.75
C ILE A 165 -17.62 -5.48 3.93
N ALA A 166 -17.41 -5.93 5.16
CA ALA A 166 -17.83 -5.20 6.36
C ALA A 166 -17.18 -3.81 6.45
N LYS A 167 -15.88 -3.68 6.12
CA LYS A 167 -15.19 -2.38 6.05
C LYS A 167 -15.80 -1.47 4.99
N LEU A 168 -16.09 -2.02 3.82
CA LEU A 168 -16.67 -1.27 2.70
C LEU A 168 -18.05 -0.73 3.09
N PHE A 169 -18.88 -1.53 3.76
CA PHE A 169 -20.17 -1.09 4.30
C PHE A 169 -20.01 0.01 5.35
N LEU A 170 -19.06 -0.14 6.28
CA LEU A 170 -18.80 0.85 7.30
C LEU A 170 -18.37 2.19 6.71
N ILE A 171 -17.42 2.16 5.77
CA ILE A 171 -16.95 3.37 5.07
C ILE A 171 -18.10 3.99 4.28
N GLY A 172 -18.87 3.20 3.53
CA GLY A 172 -20.03 3.67 2.78
C GLY A 172 -21.07 4.33 3.66
N TYR A 173 -21.33 3.75 4.83
CA TYR A 173 -22.27 4.32 5.82
C TYR A 173 -21.80 5.69 6.34
N VAL A 174 -20.52 5.80 6.70
CA VAL A 174 -19.93 7.07 7.19
C VAL A 174 -19.96 8.13 6.09
N VAL A 175 -19.56 7.77 4.86
CA VAL A 175 -19.56 8.69 3.71
C VAL A 175 -20.97 9.14 3.38
N TYR A 176 -21.94 8.21 3.37
CA TYR A 176 -23.35 8.54 3.13
C TYR A 176 -23.90 9.50 4.18
N GLY A 177 -23.61 9.27 5.47
CA GLY A 177 -24.00 10.18 6.55
C GLY A 177 -23.43 11.58 6.35
N TYR A 178 -22.13 11.67 6.01
CA TYR A 178 -21.46 12.94 5.80
C TYR A 178 -21.97 13.70 4.57
N ILE A 179 -22.27 13.01 3.47
CA ILE A 179 -22.82 13.61 2.26
C ILE A 179 -24.27 14.06 2.50
N LYS A 180 -25.07 13.25 3.19
CA LYS A 180 -26.47 13.59 3.50
C LYS A 180 -26.57 14.92 4.25
N ASP A 181 -25.70 15.14 5.23
CA ASP A 181 -25.71 16.38 6.02
C ASP A 181 -25.24 17.61 5.21
N LYS A 182 -24.42 17.40 4.18
CA LYS A 182 -23.86 18.47 3.33
C LYS A 182 -24.47 18.53 1.94
N TRP A 183 -25.52 17.76 1.68
CA TRP A 183 -26.17 17.69 0.36
C TRP A 183 -26.60 19.06 -0.17
N GLN A 184 -27.09 19.92 0.71
CA GLN A 184 -27.49 21.28 0.34
C GLN A 184 -26.33 22.20 -0.11
N LEU A 185 -25.11 21.94 0.35
CA LEU A 185 -23.91 22.70 -0.02
C LEU A 185 -23.33 22.29 -1.39
N LEU A 186 -23.74 21.14 -1.93
CA LEU A 186 -23.29 20.64 -3.23
C LEU A 186 -24.09 21.23 -4.42
N TYR A 187 -25.21 21.87 -4.15
CA TYR A 187 -26.10 22.48 -5.17
C TYR A 187 -26.03 24.02 -5.22
N VAL A 188 -25.09 24.63 -4.49
CA VAL A 188 -24.76 26.05 -4.57
C VAL A 188 -23.43 26.22 -5.27
#